data_c898aafd0f2f71fb16b92426f02d36fc
#
_entry.id   c898aafd0f2f71fb16b92426f02d36fc
#
_cell.length_a   1.000
_cell.length_b   1.000
_cell.length_c   1.000
_cell.angle_alpha   90.00
_cell.angle_beta   90.00
_cell.angle_gamma   90.00
#
_symmetry.space_group_name_H-M   'P 1'
#
loop_
_entity.id
_entity.type
_entity.pdbx_description
1 polymer ?
#
loop_
_entity_poly.entity_id
_entity_poly.type
_entity_poly.pdbx_seq_one_letter_code
_entity_poly.pdbx_strand_id
1 'polypeptide(L)'
;RDFSAGFSDWKWVGDRNVLSSEHMDWSGITEVSQATQKPLTEDSPDFKHARLPILFQEDTFPIRKAIHQRRSAVAMDGTTRISSETFFQFMATTVPTACPLPFQTFPWDPQIHLGLFIHRVDGLPEGLYLLVRNKNHLSDLKSKLKKDFVWTKPNACPENMDQYLL
;
A
#
# COMPACT_ATOMS: atom_id res chain seq x y z
N ARG A 1 -24.97 9.56 -1.55
CA ARG A 1 -25.19 11.02 -1.59
C ARG A 1 -24.53 11.53 -2.85
N ASP A 2 -25.32 12.19 -3.69
CA ASP A 2 -24.80 12.86 -4.88
C ASP A 2 -24.05 14.13 -4.44
N PHE A 3 -22.72 14.06 -4.44
CA PHE A 3 -21.87 15.19 -4.10
C PHE A 3 -21.84 16.26 -5.21
N SER A 4 -22.30 15.95 -6.42
CA SER A 4 -22.28 16.90 -7.54
C SER A 4 -23.33 18.00 -7.38
N ALA A 5 -24.42 17.73 -6.68
CA ALA A 5 -25.53 18.68 -6.47
C ALA A 5 -25.13 19.93 -5.67
N GLY A 6 -24.03 19.91 -4.93
CA GLY A 6 -23.55 21.04 -4.15
C GLY A 6 -22.61 22.01 -4.92
N PHE A 7 -22.19 21.64 -6.13
CA PHE A 7 -21.19 22.42 -6.89
C PHE A 7 -21.78 23.19 -8.07
N SER A 8 -23.06 22.97 -8.40
CA SER A 8 -23.72 23.61 -9.54
C SER A 8 -23.75 25.14 -9.46
N ASP A 9 -23.80 25.68 -8.24
CA ASP A 9 -23.90 27.13 -8.02
C ASP A 9 -22.53 27.80 -7.79
N TRP A 10 -21.44 27.03 -7.86
CA TRP A 10 -20.10 27.56 -7.66
C TRP A 10 -19.58 28.25 -8.92
N LYS A 11 -19.12 29.48 -8.75
CA LYS A 11 -18.44 30.20 -9.81
C LYS A 11 -16.97 29.77 -9.83
N TRP A 12 -16.59 29.04 -10.85
CA TRP A 12 -15.20 28.66 -11.08
C TRP A 12 -14.42 29.84 -11.64
N VAL A 13 -13.25 30.10 -11.07
CA VAL A 13 -12.38 31.22 -11.45
C VAL A 13 -11.00 30.67 -11.80
N GLY A 14 -10.45 31.12 -12.92
CA GLY A 14 -9.13 30.71 -13.43
C GLY A 14 -9.23 29.74 -14.59
N ASP A 15 -8.12 29.62 -15.30
CA ASP A 15 -7.96 28.67 -16.39
C ASP A 15 -7.34 27.37 -15.91
N ARG A 16 -7.68 26.26 -16.57
CA ARG A 16 -7.07 24.97 -16.30
C ARG A 16 -5.59 24.98 -16.70
N ASN A 17 -4.74 24.38 -15.87
CA ASN A 17 -3.35 24.20 -16.22
C ASN A 17 -3.21 23.23 -17.39
N VAL A 18 -2.35 23.57 -18.33
CA VAL A 18 -1.89 22.65 -19.37
C VAL A 18 -0.67 21.93 -18.83
N LEU A 19 -0.84 20.66 -18.47
CA LEU A 19 0.22 19.87 -17.83
C LEU A 19 1.28 19.37 -18.81
N SER A 20 0.94 19.27 -20.09
CA SER A 20 1.86 18.84 -21.14
C SER A 20 1.51 19.55 -22.45
N SER A 21 2.53 19.84 -23.26
CA SER A 21 2.36 20.45 -24.59
C SER A 21 1.79 19.46 -25.61
N GLU A 22 1.92 18.16 -25.33
CA GLU A 22 1.42 17.09 -26.18
C GLU A 22 0.36 16.28 -25.44
N HIS A 23 -0.73 16.01 -26.12
CA HIS A 23 -1.80 15.15 -25.61
C HIS A 23 -1.61 13.73 -26.16
N MET A 24 -1.47 12.75 -25.25
CA MET A 24 -1.54 11.35 -25.61
C MET A 24 -2.97 10.86 -25.32
N ASP A 25 -3.66 10.44 -26.34
CA ASP A 25 -4.99 9.85 -26.16
C ASP A 25 -4.87 8.42 -25.62
N TRP A 26 -5.46 8.19 -24.48
CA TRP A 26 -5.52 6.89 -23.82
C TRP A 26 -6.90 6.29 -24.04
N SER A 27 -7.08 5.64 -25.17
CA SER A 27 -8.38 5.07 -25.58
C SER A 27 -9.01 4.14 -24.55
N GLY A 28 -8.20 3.44 -23.77
CA GLY A 28 -8.69 2.54 -22.70
C GLY A 28 -9.29 3.22 -21.47
N ILE A 29 -9.13 4.55 -21.29
CA ILE A 29 -9.63 5.24 -20.08
C ILE A 29 -11.15 5.09 -19.94
N THR A 30 -11.88 5.29 -21.02
CA THR A 30 -13.35 5.21 -21.00
C THR A 30 -13.83 3.80 -20.67
N GLU A 31 -13.20 2.78 -21.26
CA GLU A 31 -13.53 1.37 -21.02
C GLU A 31 -13.26 0.98 -19.56
N VAL A 32 -12.09 1.38 -19.03
CA VAL A 32 -11.73 1.13 -17.63
C VAL A 32 -12.68 1.88 -16.69
N SER A 33 -13.00 3.14 -16.99
CA SER A 33 -13.94 3.93 -16.20
C SER A 33 -15.33 3.27 -16.15
N GLN A 34 -15.82 2.75 -17.25
CA GLN A 34 -17.10 2.03 -17.31
C GLN A 34 -17.02 0.70 -16.55
N ALA A 35 -15.94 -0.07 -16.74
CA ALA A 35 -15.75 -1.37 -16.09
C ALA A 35 -15.57 -1.27 -14.57
N THR A 36 -15.08 -0.15 -14.07
CA THR A 36 -14.86 0.11 -12.65
C THR A 36 -16.01 0.81 -11.95
N GLN A 37 -17.08 1.12 -12.67
CA GLN A 37 -18.28 1.69 -12.04
C GLN A 37 -18.86 0.70 -11.03
N LYS A 38 -18.83 1.07 -9.77
CA LYS A 38 -19.44 0.28 -8.71
C LYS A 38 -20.95 0.55 -8.66
N PRO A 39 -21.81 -0.46 -8.74
CA PRO A 39 -23.23 -0.28 -8.50
C PRO A 39 -23.49 0.16 -7.05
N LEU A 40 -24.59 0.87 -6.81
CA LEU A 40 -25.02 1.19 -5.46
C LEU A 40 -25.19 -0.13 -4.69
N THR A 41 -24.38 -0.32 -3.67
CA THR A 41 -24.50 -1.45 -2.75
C THR A 41 -25.15 -0.96 -1.47
N GLU A 42 -26.19 -1.65 -1.05
CA GLU A 42 -26.75 -1.51 0.28
C GLU A 42 -25.71 -2.05 1.26
N ASP A 43 -25.46 -1.33 2.31
CA ASP A 43 -24.57 -1.62 3.46
C ASP A 43 -23.23 -2.31 3.19
N SER A 44 -22.17 -1.65 3.61
CA SER A 44 -20.85 -2.25 3.70
C SER A 44 -20.86 -3.35 4.77
N PRO A 45 -20.47 -4.58 4.45
CA PRO A 45 -20.30 -5.58 5.50
C PRO A 45 -19.31 -5.08 6.55
N ASP A 46 -19.59 -5.37 7.81
CA ASP A 46 -18.73 -5.05 8.95
C ASP A 46 -17.39 -5.79 8.81
N PHE A 47 -16.35 -5.09 8.36
CA PHE A 47 -15.01 -5.67 8.23
C PHE A 47 -14.35 -5.72 9.61
N LYS A 48 -14.38 -6.87 10.23
CA LYS A 48 -13.64 -7.15 11.46
C LYS A 48 -12.29 -7.73 11.10
N HIS A 49 -11.33 -6.88 10.78
CA HIS A 49 -9.94 -7.31 10.77
C HIS A 49 -9.48 -7.52 12.21
N ALA A 50 -9.03 -8.72 12.54
CA ALA A 50 -8.36 -8.97 13.81
C ALA A 50 -7.13 -8.07 13.89
N ARG A 51 -7.08 -7.21 14.92
CA ARG A 51 -5.93 -6.33 15.13
C ARG A 51 -4.74 -7.16 15.61
N LEU A 52 -3.64 -7.10 14.89
CA LEU A 52 -2.36 -7.49 15.47
C LEU A 52 -1.94 -6.43 16.50
N PRO A 53 -1.28 -6.82 17.59
CA PRO A 53 -0.73 -5.85 18.51
C PRO A 53 0.21 -4.92 17.74
N ILE A 54 0.04 -3.61 17.91
CA ILE A 54 0.95 -2.61 17.37
C ILE A 54 2.27 -2.81 18.11
N LEU A 55 3.28 -3.28 17.40
CA LEU A 55 4.61 -3.54 17.98
C LEU A 55 5.45 -2.30 18.19
N PHE A 56 4.96 -1.17 17.71
CA PHE A 56 5.76 0.03 17.61
C PHE A 56 5.10 1.15 18.38
N GLN A 57 5.93 1.91 19.05
CA GLN A 57 5.52 3.12 19.75
C GLN A 57 4.83 4.04 18.74
N GLU A 58 3.60 4.46 19.05
CA GLU A 58 2.89 5.44 18.23
C GLU A 58 3.70 6.74 18.21
N ASP A 59 4.31 7.02 17.07
CA ASP A 59 4.94 8.30 16.87
C ASP A 59 3.84 9.37 16.77
N THR A 60 3.85 10.31 17.70
CA THR A 60 2.84 11.36 17.80
C THR A 60 3.04 12.48 16.79
N PHE A 61 3.73 12.21 15.68
CA PHE A 61 3.96 13.21 14.65
C PHE A 61 2.64 13.63 14.00
N PRO A 62 2.25 14.91 14.06
CA PRO A 62 0.96 15.36 13.57
C PRO A 62 0.83 15.11 12.06
N ILE A 63 -0.21 14.37 11.65
CA ILE A 63 -0.45 14.00 10.25
C ILE A 63 -0.47 15.22 9.32
N ARG A 64 -1.03 16.34 9.76
CA ARG A 64 -1.04 17.58 8.99
C ARG A 64 0.37 18.10 8.72
N LYS A 65 1.28 17.98 9.70
CA LYS A 65 2.68 18.34 9.54
C LYS A 65 3.38 17.42 8.57
N ALA A 66 3.11 16.10 8.66
CA ALA A 66 3.63 15.11 7.71
C ALA A 66 3.22 15.45 6.27
N ILE A 67 1.95 15.75 6.03
CA ILE A 67 1.43 16.10 4.71
C ILE A 67 2.15 17.34 4.14
N HIS A 68 2.34 18.38 4.94
CA HIS A 68 2.99 19.62 4.50
C HIS A 68 4.50 19.48 4.31
N GLN A 69 5.16 18.63 5.10
CA GLN A 69 6.61 18.45 5.04
C GLN A 69 7.08 17.39 4.06
N ARG A 70 6.21 16.42 3.71
CA ARG A 70 6.56 15.36 2.78
C ARG A 70 7.04 15.93 1.44
N ARG A 71 8.14 15.37 0.95
CA ARG A 71 8.67 15.63 -0.40
C ARG A 71 8.93 14.30 -1.10
N SER A 72 8.89 14.29 -2.41
CA SER A 72 9.37 13.18 -3.20
C SER A 72 10.89 13.14 -3.16
N ALA A 73 11.47 11.97 -3.01
CA ALA A 73 12.90 11.81 -3.16
C ALA A 73 13.28 11.98 -4.63
N VAL A 74 14.21 12.89 -4.91
CA VAL A 74 14.74 13.14 -6.26
C VAL A 74 16.13 12.53 -6.48
N ALA A 75 16.83 12.22 -5.38
CA ALA A 75 18.12 11.57 -5.41
C ALA A 75 18.28 10.67 -4.19
N MET A 76 19.03 9.58 -4.37
CA MET A 76 19.40 8.65 -3.31
C MET A 76 20.92 8.64 -3.20
N ASP A 77 21.45 8.67 -1.97
CA ASP A 77 22.89 8.72 -1.74
C ASP A 77 23.62 7.38 -2.00
N GLY A 78 22.87 6.30 -2.11
CA GLY A 78 23.40 4.96 -2.32
C GLY A 78 24.11 4.34 -1.11
N THR A 79 24.18 5.03 0.02
CA THR A 79 24.92 4.61 1.22
C THR A 79 24.09 4.53 2.48
N THR A 80 23.05 5.36 2.61
CA THR A 80 22.17 5.37 3.79
C THR A 80 21.50 4.01 3.96
N ARG A 81 21.49 3.53 5.20
CA ARG A 81 20.86 2.27 5.63
C ARG A 81 19.74 2.56 6.61
N ILE A 82 18.79 1.65 6.69
CA ILE A 82 17.74 1.67 7.72
C ILE A 82 17.87 0.44 8.59
N SER A 83 17.45 0.55 9.85
CA SER A 83 17.40 -0.62 10.74
C SER A 83 16.31 -1.59 10.31
N SER A 84 16.47 -2.87 10.63
CA SER A 84 15.42 -3.87 10.44
C SER A 84 14.13 -3.50 11.18
N GLU A 85 14.25 -2.91 12.36
CA GLU A 85 13.10 -2.43 13.14
C GLU A 85 12.29 -1.40 12.35
N THR A 86 12.94 -0.36 11.83
CA THR A 86 12.29 0.66 10.97
C THR A 86 11.66 0.04 9.73
N PHE A 87 12.37 -0.91 9.09
CA PHE A 87 11.86 -1.62 7.94
C PHE A 87 10.57 -2.40 8.26
N PHE A 88 10.58 -3.20 9.33
CA PHE A 88 9.39 -3.96 9.73
C PHE A 88 8.25 -3.07 10.19
N GLN A 89 8.54 -1.91 10.77
CA GLN A 89 7.54 -0.90 11.07
C GLN A 89 6.82 -0.41 9.81
N PHE A 90 7.56 -0.08 8.75
CA PHE A 90 6.97 0.29 7.47
C PHE A 90 6.13 -0.86 6.88
N MET A 91 6.64 -2.08 6.93
CA MET A 91 5.89 -3.23 6.41
C MET A 91 4.61 -3.48 7.19
N ALA A 92 4.62 -3.37 8.51
CA ALA A 92 3.44 -3.52 9.35
C ALA A 92 2.34 -2.51 8.99
N THR A 93 2.69 -1.27 8.66
CA THR A 93 1.70 -0.26 8.24
C THR A 93 0.99 -0.62 6.92
N THR A 94 1.56 -1.51 6.13
CA THR A 94 0.95 -1.97 4.86
C THR A 94 0.10 -3.22 5.01
N VAL A 95 0.08 -3.84 6.18
CA VAL A 95 -0.70 -5.05 6.47
C VAL A 95 -1.99 -4.67 7.19
N PRO A 96 -3.19 -4.99 6.65
CA PRO A 96 -4.48 -4.56 7.19
C PRO A 96 -4.73 -4.97 8.65
N THR A 97 -4.22 -6.13 9.05
CA THR A 97 -4.37 -6.66 10.41
C THR A 97 -3.52 -5.90 11.43
N ALA A 98 -2.40 -5.32 11.00
CA ALA A 98 -1.52 -4.53 11.87
C ALA A 98 -1.95 -3.05 11.91
N CYS A 99 -2.40 -2.53 10.78
CA CYS A 99 -2.82 -1.13 10.65
C CYS A 99 -4.23 -1.06 10.06
N PRO A 100 -5.28 -0.85 10.87
CA PRO A 100 -6.65 -0.84 10.36
C PRO A 100 -6.92 0.33 9.41
N LEU A 101 -6.29 1.48 9.62
CA LEU A 101 -6.41 2.64 8.71
C LEU A 101 -5.29 2.63 7.67
N PRO A 102 -5.58 2.84 6.37
CA PRO A 102 -6.91 3.09 5.76
C PRO A 102 -7.70 1.82 5.41
N PHE A 103 -7.17 0.63 5.70
CA PHE A 103 -7.70 -0.64 5.17
C PHE A 103 -9.10 -0.98 5.63
N GLN A 104 -9.49 -0.55 6.83
CA GLN A 104 -10.86 -0.76 7.32
C GLN A 104 -11.93 -0.02 6.50
N THR A 105 -11.53 0.88 5.60
CA THR A 105 -12.45 1.57 4.70
C THR A 105 -12.76 0.80 3.42
N PHE A 106 -11.99 -0.28 3.17
CA PHE A 106 -12.20 -1.13 2.00
C PHE A 106 -13.05 -2.33 2.35
N PRO A 107 -14.07 -2.64 1.53
CA PRO A 107 -14.99 -3.76 1.77
C PRO A 107 -14.45 -5.12 1.32
N TRP A 108 -13.18 -5.26 1.07
CA TRP A 108 -12.54 -6.50 0.60
C TRP A 108 -11.16 -6.71 1.19
N ASP A 109 -10.74 -7.95 1.24
CA ASP A 109 -9.39 -8.34 1.63
C ASP A 109 -8.34 -7.86 0.59
N PRO A 110 -7.09 -7.64 1.02
CA PRO A 110 -6.01 -7.28 0.10
C PRO A 110 -5.85 -8.26 -1.05
N GLN A 111 -5.91 -7.75 -2.27
CA GLN A 111 -5.68 -8.54 -3.49
C GLN A 111 -4.26 -8.34 -4.04
N ILE A 112 -3.57 -7.30 -3.60
CA ILE A 112 -2.23 -6.93 -4.08
C ILE A 112 -1.20 -7.25 -2.99
N HIS A 113 -0.12 -7.90 -3.38
CA HIS A 113 1.05 -8.19 -2.56
C HIS A 113 2.21 -7.28 -2.93
N LEU A 114 3.25 -7.21 -2.10
CA LEU A 114 4.42 -6.36 -2.37
C LEU A 114 5.65 -7.22 -2.64
N GLY A 115 6.26 -7.03 -3.81
CA GLY A 115 7.62 -7.48 -4.10
C GLY A 115 8.61 -6.40 -3.66
N LEU A 116 9.59 -6.78 -2.86
CA LEU A 116 10.53 -5.85 -2.21
C LEU A 116 11.95 -6.20 -2.60
N PHE A 117 12.65 -5.27 -3.24
CA PHE A 117 14.08 -5.37 -3.50
C PHE A 117 14.82 -4.74 -2.32
N ILE A 118 15.37 -5.56 -1.46
CA ILE A 118 16.09 -5.11 -0.26
C ILE A 118 17.58 -5.03 -0.56
N HIS A 119 18.18 -3.86 -0.32
CA HIS A 119 19.59 -3.61 -0.54
C HIS A 119 20.33 -3.16 0.72
N ARG A 120 19.71 -2.27 1.51
CA ARG A 120 20.38 -1.60 2.63
C ARG A 120 19.50 -1.55 3.88
N VAL A 121 19.13 -2.74 4.36
CA VAL A 121 18.45 -2.91 5.65
C VAL A 121 19.38 -3.69 6.57
N ASP A 122 19.69 -3.12 7.72
CA ASP A 122 20.58 -3.78 8.68
C ASP A 122 19.91 -5.04 9.26
N GLY A 123 20.65 -6.13 9.28
CA GLY A 123 20.14 -7.42 9.74
C GLY A 123 19.30 -8.20 8.73
N LEU A 124 19.06 -7.66 7.53
CA LEU A 124 18.42 -8.39 6.43
C LEU A 124 19.41 -8.59 5.28
N PRO A 125 19.57 -9.80 4.75
CA PRO A 125 20.32 -10.04 3.52
C PRO A 125 19.75 -9.26 2.35
N GLU A 126 20.61 -8.87 1.41
CA GLU A 126 20.16 -8.30 0.15
C GLU A 126 19.42 -9.34 -0.67
N GLY A 127 18.29 -8.95 -1.28
CA GLY A 127 17.51 -9.90 -2.06
C GLY A 127 16.12 -9.43 -2.42
N LEU A 128 15.38 -10.35 -3.04
CA LEU A 128 13.98 -10.18 -3.35
C LEU A 128 13.14 -10.82 -2.24
N TYR A 129 12.26 -10.03 -1.67
CA TYR A 129 11.32 -10.47 -0.65
C TYR A 129 9.89 -10.27 -1.12
N LEU A 130 9.00 -11.10 -0.63
CA LEU A 130 7.57 -11.00 -0.93
C LEU A 130 6.78 -10.80 0.35
N LEU A 131 6.09 -9.67 0.47
CA LEU A 131 5.14 -9.43 1.54
C LEU A 131 3.75 -9.88 1.08
N VAL A 132 3.29 -11.02 1.59
CA VAL A 132 1.99 -11.60 1.27
C VAL A 132 0.94 -11.02 2.21
N ARG A 133 0.21 -10.03 1.76
CA ARG A 133 -0.76 -9.28 2.59
C ARG A 133 -2.06 -10.04 2.86
N ASN A 134 -2.37 -11.05 2.07
CA ASN A 134 -3.48 -11.98 2.27
C ASN A 134 -2.95 -13.41 2.24
N LYS A 135 -2.98 -14.07 3.38
CA LYS A 135 -2.45 -15.44 3.54
C LYS A 135 -3.17 -16.48 2.68
N ASN A 136 -4.45 -16.25 2.41
CA ASN A 136 -5.24 -17.16 1.59
C ASN A 136 -4.69 -17.29 0.16
N HIS A 137 -3.92 -16.29 -0.28
CA HIS A 137 -3.29 -16.30 -1.62
C HIS A 137 -1.92 -17.00 -1.64
N LEU A 138 -1.34 -17.36 -0.48
CA LEU A 138 0.03 -17.88 -0.42
C LEU A 138 0.20 -19.19 -1.20
N SER A 139 -0.74 -20.10 -1.07
CA SER A 139 -0.69 -21.40 -1.78
C SER A 139 -0.76 -21.21 -3.29
N ASP A 140 -1.62 -20.31 -3.75
CA ASP A 140 -1.78 -20.00 -5.17
C ASP A 140 -0.53 -19.30 -5.72
N LEU A 141 0.02 -18.34 -4.99
CA LEU A 141 1.29 -17.68 -5.34
C LEU A 141 2.44 -18.71 -5.48
N LYS A 142 2.57 -19.63 -4.51
CA LYS A 142 3.59 -20.69 -4.55
C LYS A 142 3.43 -21.59 -5.78
N SER A 143 2.20 -21.89 -6.16
CA SER A 143 1.93 -22.74 -7.32
C SER A 143 2.26 -22.09 -8.67
N LYS A 144 2.22 -20.76 -8.73
CA LYS A 144 2.44 -19.99 -9.96
C LYS A 144 3.88 -19.53 -10.15
N LEU A 145 4.69 -19.56 -9.10
CA LEU A 145 6.10 -19.24 -9.19
C LEU A 145 6.91 -20.45 -9.67
N LYS A 146 8.14 -20.19 -10.11
CA LYS A 146 9.04 -21.25 -10.56
C LYS A 146 9.30 -22.23 -9.43
N LYS A 147 9.46 -23.52 -9.77
CA LYS A 147 9.66 -24.59 -8.77
C LYS A 147 10.95 -24.46 -7.96
N ASP A 148 11.94 -23.80 -8.53
CA ASP A 148 13.24 -23.51 -7.92
C ASP A 148 13.26 -22.23 -7.08
N PHE A 149 12.12 -21.54 -6.96
CA PHE A 149 12.00 -20.37 -6.09
C PHE A 149 12.11 -20.81 -4.62
N VAL A 150 13.13 -20.31 -3.94
CA VAL A 150 13.39 -20.65 -2.54
C VAL A 150 12.59 -19.74 -1.62
N TRP A 151 11.69 -20.34 -0.85
CA TRP A 151 10.86 -19.65 0.12
C TRP A 151 11.52 -19.70 1.50
N THR A 152 12.26 -18.66 1.86
CA THR A 152 12.98 -18.58 3.12
C THR A 152 12.50 -17.39 3.94
N LYS A 153 12.12 -17.64 5.18
CA LYS A 153 11.77 -16.55 6.11
C LYS A 153 13.03 -15.78 6.51
N PRO A 154 12.96 -14.45 6.58
CA PRO A 154 14.07 -13.66 7.12
C PRO A 154 14.29 -13.93 8.60
N ASN A 155 15.52 -14.20 9.03
CA ASN A 155 15.84 -14.49 10.42
C ASN A 155 15.52 -13.34 11.39
N ALA A 156 15.58 -12.09 10.92
CA ALA A 156 15.27 -10.90 11.72
C ALA A 156 13.77 -10.55 11.73
N CYS A 157 12.91 -11.39 11.11
CA CYS A 157 11.49 -11.08 11.01
C CYS A 157 10.80 -11.24 12.37
N PRO A 158 10.08 -10.23 12.86
CA PRO A 158 9.29 -10.35 14.09
C PRO A 158 8.22 -11.44 13.95
N GLU A 159 7.92 -12.17 15.01
CA GLU A 159 6.97 -13.30 15.02
C GLU A 159 5.59 -12.95 14.46
N ASN A 160 5.10 -11.74 14.70
CA ASN A 160 3.80 -11.29 14.16
C ASN A 160 3.84 -10.93 12.67
N MET A 161 5.02 -10.76 12.10
CA MET A 161 5.23 -10.49 10.67
C MET A 161 5.72 -11.71 9.90
N ASP A 162 6.15 -12.77 10.58
CA ASP A 162 6.75 -13.96 9.99
C ASP A 162 5.86 -14.69 8.99
N GLN A 163 4.56 -14.53 9.14
CA GLN A 163 3.53 -15.11 8.29
C GLN A 163 3.25 -14.32 7.01
N TYR A 164 3.78 -13.10 6.90
CA TYR A 164 3.55 -12.21 5.77
C TYR A 164 4.78 -12.02 4.89
N LEU A 165 5.98 -12.08 5.45
CA LEU A 165 7.22 -11.82 4.73
C LEU A 165 8.00 -13.11 4.45
N LEU A 166 8.36 -13.33 3.20
CA LEU A 166 9.05 -14.50 2.69
C LEU A 166 10.18 -14.09 1.74
#